data_0a83718bdcb73f41df4c386bd43c598a
#
_entry.id   0a83718bdcb73f41df4c386bd43c598a
#
_cell.length_a   1.000
_cell.length_b   1.000
_cell.length_c   1.000
_cell.angle_alpha   90.00
_cell.angle_beta   90.00
_cell.angle_gamma   90.00
#
_symmetry.space_group_name_H-M   'P 1'
#
loop_
_entity.id
_entity.type
_entity.pdbx_description
1 polymer ?
#
loop_
_entity_poly.entity_id
_entity_poly.type
_entity_poly.pdbx_seq_one_letter_code
_entity_poly.pdbx_strand_id
1 'polypeptide(L)'
;MAKRKNIQRRRKPVIKKQLRQLTPGRLLVSKTYSIGDAYGNASTGIGSGASAFTLNAVPDLVTLGSLFDQYRINGAQIKLVPVANSANVGVSSTLGRMFSYVDYTDSTPPISFQEVLDRKDAKIHRCDQMWTEYVAKPRVAGMLYKTATTTGYGVAKPQFISCDNQDIPHYGWKYYLDNAQNNTIRVFIRLYVEYKDPR
;
A
#
# COMPACT_ATOMS: atom_id res chain seq x y z
N MET A 1 -57.45 12.22 12.13
CA MET A 1 -56.55 13.06 11.29
C MET A 1 -55.11 12.67 11.50
N ALA A 2 -54.49 11.96 10.56
CA ALA A 2 -53.10 11.47 10.65
C ALA A 2 -52.15 12.46 9.97
N LYS A 3 -51.23 13.04 10.72
CA LYS A 3 -50.19 13.94 10.20
C LYS A 3 -49.14 13.15 9.37
N ARG A 4 -49.09 13.37 8.06
CA ARG A 4 -48.04 12.84 7.17
C ARG A 4 -46.72 13.50 7.53
N LYS A 5 -45.74 12.71 8.00
CA LYS A 5 -44.36 13.15 8.16
C LYS A 5 -43.70 13.29 6.78
N ASN A 6 -43.35 14.51 6.42
CA ASN A 6 -42.54 14.81 5.24
C ASN A 6 -41.10 14.31 5.46
N ILE A 7 -40.76 13.17 4.84
CA ILE A 7 -39.40 12.66 4.83
C ILE A 7 -38.61 13.43 3.74
N GLN A 8 -37.94 14.49 4.12
CA GLN A 8 -36.95 15.14 3.25
C GLN A 8 -35.80 14.16 2.97
N ARG A 9 -35.80 13.56 1.77
CA ARG A 9 -34.66 12.81 1.26
C ARG A 9 -33.50 13.77 1.10
N ARG A 10 -32.55 13.72 2.04
CA ARG A 10 -31.23 14.40 1.91
C ARG A 10 -30.55 13.89 0.62
N ARG A 11 -30.54 14.71 -0.41
CA ARG A 11 -29.74 14.44 -1.62
C ARG A 11 -28.28 14.34 -1.19
N LYS A 12 -27.65 13.18 -1.39
CA LYS A 12 -26.20 13.02 -1.19
C LYS A 12 -25.50 14.07 -2.05
N PRO A 13 -24.50 14.80 -1.51
CA PRO A 13 -23.76 15.75 -2.31
C PRO A 13 -23.12 15.01 -3.48
N VAL A 14 -23.43 15.42 -4.68
CA VAL A 14 -22.76 14.98 -5.90
C VAL A 14 -21.34 15.51 -5.78
N ILE A 15 -20.39 14.64 -5.44
CA ILE A 15 -18.97 14.97 -5.47
C ILE A 15 -18.66 15.29 -6.94
N LYS A 16 -18.63 16.56 -7.29
CA LYS A 16 -18.05 17.03 -8.55
C LYS A 16 -16.61 16.53 -8.54
N LYS A 17 -16.31 15.48 -9.32
CA LYS A 17 -14.94 15.15 -9.71
C LYS A 17 -14.39 16.41 -10.35
N GLN A 18 -13.66 17.22 -9.58
CA GLN A 18 -12.81 18.24 -10.16
C GLN A 18 -11.80 17.48 -11.02
N LEU A 19 -11.98 17.53 -12.32
CA LEU A 19 -10.92 17.25 -13.26
C LEU A 19 -9.78 18.20 -12.86
N ARG A 20 -8.80 17.66 -12.12
CA ARG A 20 -7.56 18.40 -11.87
C ARG A 20 -7.00 18.70 -13.25
N GLN A 21 -6.96 19.97 -13.64
CA GLN A 21 -6.25 20.41 -14.82
C GLN A 21 -4.83 19.86 -14.66
N LEU A 22 -4.46 18.95 -15.55
CA LEU A 22 -3.10 18.46 -15.62
C LEU A 22 -2.21 19.67 -15.91
N THR A 23 -1.31 19.96 -14.99
CA THR A 23 -0.29 20.99 -15.20
C THR A 23 0.49 20.57 -16.47
N PRO A 24 0.69 21.46 -17.46
CA PRO A 24 1.46 21.13 -18.64
C PRO A 24 2.79 20.46 -18.26
N GLY A 25 3.19 19.43 -18.99
CA GLY A 25 4.42 18.68 -18.72
C GLY A 25 4.34 17.65 -17.58
N ARG A 26 3.13 17.31 -17.08
CA ARG A 26 2.93 16.26 -16.08
C ARG A 26 2.00 15.17 -16.57
N LEU A 27 2.34 13.92 -16.26
CA LEU A 27 1.53 12.73 -16.55
C LEU A 27 1.24 11.97 -15.26
N LEU A 28 -0.05 11.69 -14.99
CA LEU A 28 -0.50 10.85 -13.89
C LEU A 28 -0.90 9.48 -14.42
N VAL A 29 -0.26 8.44 -13.94
CA VAL A 29 -0.51 7.05 -14.34
C VAL A 29 -0.74 6.17 -13.13
N SER A 30 -1.56 5.13 -13.28
CA SER A 30 -1.68 4.08 -12.27
C SER A 30 -1.59 2.70 -12.93
N LYS A 31 -0.79 1.82 -12.34
CA LYS A 31 -0.63 0.42 -12.78
C LYS A 31 -0.70 -0.53 -11.60
N THR A 32 -1.27 -1.71 -11.85
CA THR A 32 -1.40 -2.78 -10.85
C THR A 32 -0.45 -3.90 -11.20
N TYR A 33 0.24 -4.42 -10.18
CA TYR A 33 1.11 -5.59 -10.27
C TYR A 33 0.90 -6.50 -9.05
N SER A 34 1.34 -7.75 -9.14
CA SER A 34 1.36 -8.67 -8.01
C SER A 34 2.75 -8.71 -7.39
N ILE A 35 2.81 -8.69 -6.07
CA ILE A 35 4.08 -8.87 -5.34
C ILE A 35 4.24 -10.31 -4.82
N GLY A 36 3.35 -11.22 -5.19
CA GLY A 36 3.31 -12.58 -4.70
C GLY A 36 2.20 -12.81 -3.68
N ASP A 37 2.37 -13.82 -2.88
CA ASP A 37 1.37 -14.27 -1.92
C ASP A 37 1.86 -14.07 -0.48
N ALA A 38 0.98 -13.56 0.38
CA ALA A 38 1.13 -13.61 1.82
C ALA A 38 0.55 -14.95 2.31
N TYR A 39 1.29 -15.69 3.09
CA TYR A 39 0.84 -16.98 3.62
C TYR A 39 1.22 -17.14 5.09
N GLY A 40 0.38 -17.85 5.81
CA GLY A 40 0.68 -18.31 7.16
C GLY A 40 1.42 -19.64 7.13
N ASN A 41 2.39 -19.80 8.02
CA ASN A 41 3.15 -21.04 8.16
C ASN A 41 2.21 -22.22 8.46
N ALA A 42 2.49 -23.39 7.91
CA ALA A 42 1.66 -24.57 8.06
C ALA A 42 1.51 -25.06 9.53
N SER A 43 2.52 -24.84 10.37
CA SER A 43 2.52 -25.28 11.77
C SER A 43 2.10 -24.19 12.75
N THR A 44 2.51 -22.94 12.53
CA THR A 44 2.25 -21.84 13.48
C THR A 44 1.11 -20.92 13.05
N GLY A 45 0.74 -20.92 11.77
CA GLY A 45 -0.22 -19.98 11.22
C GLY A 45 0.26 -18.53 11.16
N ILE A 46 1.56 -18.30 11.43
CA ILE A 46 2.16 -16.98 11.46
C ILE A 46 2.77 -16.64 10.10
N GLY A 47 2.56 -15.43 9.66
CA GLY A 47 3.22 -14.86 8.49
C GLY A 47 3.38 -13.36 8.68
N SER A 48 4.45 -12.79 8.17
CA SER A 48 4.65 -11.35 8.23
C SER A 48 5.32 -10.84 6.97
N GLY A 49 5.10 -9.57 6.67
CA GLY A 49 5.74 -8.95 5.52
C GLY A 49 5.65 -7.44 5.56
N ALA A 50 6.47 -6.83 4.71
CA ALA A 50 6.49 -5.41 4.49
C ALA A 50 6.71 -5.14 3.00
N SER A 51 6.17 -4.02 2.51
CA SER A 51 6.33 -3.63 1.11
C SER A 51 7.13 -2.33 0.98
N ALA A 52 8.19 -2.40 0.19
CA ALA A 52 8.82 -1.23 -0.38
C ALA A 52 8.29 -1.05 -1.82
N PHE A 53 7.73 0.12 -2.10
CA PHE A 53 7.19 0.44 -3.42
C PHE A 53 8.29 1.08 -4.27
N THR A 54 8.64 0.46 -5.38
CA THR A 54 9.66 0.98 -6.32
C THR A 54 9.06 1.11 -7.72
N LEU A 55 9.61 2.01 -8.53
CA LEU A 55 9.14 2.18 -9.91
C LEU A 55 9.49 0.97 -10.76
N ASN A 56 10.66 0.38 -10.55
CA ASN A 56 11.18 -0.76 -11.31
C ASN A 56 10.38 -2.06 -11.09
N ALA A 57 9.54 -2.13 -10.05
CA ALA A 57 8.61 -3.27 -9.85
C ALA A 57 7.55 -3.38 -10.95
N VAL A 58 7.37 -2.35 -11.79
CA VAL A 58 6.33 -2.30 -12.83
C VAL A 58 6.94 -1.93 -14.18
N PRO A 59 7.20 -2.90 -15.07
CA PRO A 59 7.88 -2.68 -16.36
C PRO A 59 7.27 -1.57 -17.21
N ASP A 60 5.94 -1.49 -17.27
CA ASP A 60 5.25 -0.44 -18.04
C ASP A 60 5.57 0.98 -17.50
N LEU A 61 5.72 1.13 -16.18
CA LEU A 61 6.09 2.42 -15.57
C LEU A 61 7.55 2.76 -15.83
N VAL A 62 8.43 1.75 -15.86
CA VAL A 62 9.84 1.90 -16.25
C VAL A 62 9.94 2.45 -17.70
N THR A 63 9.20 1.82 -18.62
CA THR A 63 9.16 2.25 -20.03
C THR A 63 8.67 3.69 -20.16
N LEU A 64 7.61 4.06 -19.44
CA LEU A 64 7.15 5.45 -19.41
C LEU A 64 8.20 6.40 -18.82
N GLY A 65 8.96 5.95 -17.83
CA GLY A 65 10.04 6.72 -17.21
C GLY A 65 11.13 7.15 -18.21
N SER A 66 11.33 6.42 -19.31
CA SER A 66 12.29 6.82 -20.34
C SER A 66 11.90 8.10 -21.11
N LEU A 67 10.63 8.49 -21.05
CA LEU A 67 10.08 9.68 -21.71
C LEU A 67 10.07 10.92 -20.81
N PHE A 68 10.43 10.78 -19.54
CA PHE A 68 10.39 11.85 -18.53
C PHE A 68 11.69 11.91 -17.74
N ASP A 69 12.03 13.08 -17.20
CA ASP A 69 13.22 13.25 -16.37
C ASP A 69 12.98 12.82 -14.92
N GLN A 70 11.77 13.04 -14.42
CA GLN A 70 11.46 12.84 -13.00
C GLN A 70 10.14 12.08 -12.78
N TYR A 71 10.09 11.32 -11.71
CA TYR A 71 8.87 10.65 -11.24
C TYR A 71 8.64 10.85 -9.73
N ARG A 72 7.41 10.64 -9.28
CA ARG A 72 7.03 10.62 -7.88
C ARG A 72 5.92 9.60 -7.65
N ILE A 73 6.05 8.75 -6.63
CA ILE A 73 4.98 7.86 -6.19
C ILE A 73 4.07 8.61 -5.23
N ASN A 74 2.85 8.94 -5.69
CA ASN A 74 1.86 9.69 -4.92
C ASN A 74 1.04 8.81 -3.99
N GLY A 75 0.97 7.51 -4.23
CA GLY A 75 0.23 6.57 -3.42
C GLY A 75 0.39 5.14 -3.89
N ALA A 76 0.06 4.23 -3.00
CA ALA A 76 -0.05 2.81 -3.28
C ALA A 76 -1.39 2.27 -2.73
N GLN A 77 -2.10 1.52 -3.53
CA GLN A 77 -3.30 0.80 -3.10
C GLN A 77 -2.97 -0.68 -3.04
N ILE A 78 -3.10 -1.26 -1.87
CA ILE A 78 -2.88 -2.68 -1.63
C ILE A 78 -4.24 -3.37 -1.68
N LYS A 79 -4.38 -4.38 -2.54
CA LYS A 79 -5.57 -5.21 -2.64
C LYS A 79 -5.19 -6.64 -2.27
N LEU A 80 -5.90 -7.19 -1.29
CA LEU A 80 -5.70 -8.54 -0.81
C LEU A 80 -6.88 -9.41 -1.24
N VAL A 81 -6.55 -10.54 -1.84
CA VAL A 81 -7.52 -11.48 -2.38
C VAL A 81 -7.26 -12.85 -1.79
N PRO A 82 -8.09 -13.33 -0.87
CA PRO A 82 -7.97 -14.68 -0.33
C PRO A 82 -8.06 -15.72 -1.43
N VAL A 83 -7.23 -16.74 -1.36
CA VAL A 83 -7.30 -17.91 -2.24
C VAL A 83 -8.31 -18.92 -1.68
N ALA A 84 -8.35 -19.05 -0.35
CA ALA A 84 -9.33 -19.88 0.35
C ALA A 84 -10.50 -19.03 0.88
N ASN A 85 -11.66 -19.63 0.96
CA ASN A 85 -12.84 -19.08 1.64
C ASN A 85 -13.30 -20.06 2.71
N SER A 86 -14.27 -19.65 3.53
CA SER A 86 -14.80 -20.47 4.63
C SER A 86 -15.38 -21.82 4.18
N ALA A 87 -15.77 -21.96 2.92
CA ALA A 87 -16.30 -23.21 2.36
C ALA A 87 -15.20 -24.18 1.89
N ASN A 88 -13.98 -23.67 1.64
CA ASN A 88 -12.88 -24.44 1.08
C ASN A 88 -11.69 -24.61 2.05
N VAL A 89 -11.89 -24.36 3.32
CA VAL A 89 -10.86 -24.57 4.34
C VAL A 89 -10.76 -26.06 4.61
N GLY A 90 -9.60 -26.66 4.34
CA GLY A 90 -9.31 -28.04 4.67
C GLY A 90 -9.22 -28.27 6.17
N VAL A 91 -9.27 -29.54 6.59
CA VAL A 91 -9.25 -29.94 8.01
C VAL A 91 -7.99 -29.44 8.76
N SER A 92 -6.90 -29.22 8.04
CA SER A 92 -5.61 -28.72 8.57
C SER A 92 -5.33 -27.26 8.30
N SER A 93 -6.35 -26.47 7.92
CA SER A 93 -6.19 -25.06 7.59
C SER A 93 -7.06 -24.18 8.48
N THR A 94 -6.53 -23.02 8.86
CA THR A 94 -7.28 -21.99 9.57
C THR A 94 -7.30 -20.70 8.78
N LEU A 95 -8.42 -20.00 8.78
CA LEU A 95 -8.54 -18.74 8.02
C LEU A 95 -7.69 -17.63 8.63
N GLY A 96 -7.63 -17.58 9.96
CA GLY A 96 -6.86 -16.57 10.68
C GLY A 96 -7.33 -15.14 10.49
N ARG A 97 -6.46 -14.23 10.88
CA ARG A 97 -6.63 -12.78 10.75
C ARG A 97 -5.36 -12.15 10.19
N MET A 98 -5.51 -11.11 9.40
CA MET A 98 -4.40 -10.26 8.99
C MET A 98 -4.51 -8.92 9.71
N PHE A 99 -3.40 -8.50 10.26
CA PHE A 99 -3.22 -7.18 10.84
C PHE A 99 -2.34 -6.38 9.89
N SER A 100 -2.73 -5.15 9.57
CA SER A 100 -1.92 -4.27 8.74
C SER A 100 -1.80 -2.90 9.37
N TYR A 101 -0.69 -2.24 9.11
CA TYR A 101 -0.45 -0.88 9.57
C TYR A 101 0.47 -0.15 8.59
N VAL A 102 0.52 1.17 8.74
CA VAL A 102 1.38 2.02 7.92
C VAL A 102 2.65 2.34 8.68
N ASP A 103 3.81 1.93 8.13
CA ASP A 103 5.12 2.29 8.66
C ASP A 103 5.99 2.87 7.54
N TYR A 104 6.42 4.09 7.73
CA TYR A 104 7.22 4.83 6.74
C TYR A 104 8.73 4.77 6.99
N THR A 105 9.18 4.04 7.99
CA THR A 105 10.60 4.05 8.40
C THR A 105 11.45 3.07 7.60
N ASP A 106 10.93 1.87 7.36
CA ASP A 106 11.65 0.80 6.68
C ASP A 106 10.71 -0.27 6.10
N SER A 107 11.28 -1.30 5.49
CA SER A 107 10.58 -2.50 4.99
C SER A 107 10.86 -3.75 5.80
N THR A 108 11.28 -3.64 7.06
CA THR A 108 11.48 -4.79 7.94
C THR A 108 10.11 -5.33 8.38
N PRO A 109 9.80 -6.61 8.15
CA PRO A 109 8.55 -7.20 8.62
C PRO A 109 8.44 -7.16 10.14
N PRO A 110 7.22 -7.06 10.71
CA PRO A 110 7.02 -7.15 12.14
C PRO A 110 7.42 -8.55 12.66
N ILE A 111 8.11 -8.58 13.80
CA ILE A 111 8.64 -9.80 14.39
C ILE A 111 7.67 -10.48 15.36
N SER A 112 6.69 -9.74 15.85
CA SER A 112 5.73 -10.26 16.84
C SER A 112 4.35 -9.63 16.68
N PHE A 113 3.35 -10.36 17.19
CA PHE A 113 1.98 -9.87 17.27
C PHE A 113 1.86 -8.65 18.19
N GLN A 114 2.63 -8.61 19.29
CA GLN A 114 2.62 -7.48 20.22
C GLN A 114 3.08 -6.18 19.57
N GLU A 115 4.10 -6.24 18.72
CA GLU A 115 4.56 -5.07 17.96
C GLU A 115 3.44 -4.43 17.13
N VAL A 116 2.57 -5.27 16.56
CA VAL A 116 1.43 -4.78 15.77
C VAL A 116 0.33 -4.22 16.65
N LEU A 117 0.05 -4.83 17.79
CA LEU A 117 -0.97 -4.35 18.75
C LEU A 117 -0.62 -2.98 19.35
N ASP A 118 0.67 -2.68 19.48
CA ASP A 118 1.15 -1.40 20.00
C ASP A 118 0.95 -0.24 19.01
N ARG A 119 0.60 -0.56 17.76
CA ARG A 119 0.34 0.45 16.72
C ARG A 119 -1.10 0.93 16.77
N LYS A 120 -1.30 2.22 16.99
CA LYS A 120 -2.64 2.86 17.06
C LYS A 120 -3.41 2.81 15.74
N ASP A 121 -2.71 2.68 14.62
CA ASP A 121 -3.27 2.65 13.27
C ASP A 121 -3.40 1.22 12.70
N ALA A 122 -3.12 0.20 13.52
CA ALA A 122 -3.30 -1.18 13.11
C ALA A 122 -4.75 -1.49 12.76
N LYS A 123 -4.95 -2.12 11.61
CA LYS A 123 -6.25 -2.58 11.11
C LYS A 123 -6.31 -4.08 11.17
N ILE A 124 -7.48 -4.60 11.49
CA ILE A 124 -7.73 -6.03 11.57
C ILE A 124 -8.63 -6.43 10.41
N HIS A 125 -8.21 -7.43 9.66
CA HIS A 125 -8.93 -7.94 8.51
C HIS A 125 -9.15 -9.44 8.63
N ARG A 126 -10.29 -9.90 8.15
CA ARG A 126 -10.58 -11.32 7.99
C ARG A 126 -9.87 -11.84 6.74
N CYS A 127 -9.26 -13.01 6.84
CA CYS A 127 -8.54 -13.62 5.73
C CYS A 127 -9.42 -14.42 4.76
N ASP A 128 -10.75 -14.38 4.92
CA ASP A 128 -11.74 -15.00 4.01
C ASP A 128 -12.43 -14.00 3.10
N GLN A 129 -12.12 -12.72 3.23
CA GLN A 129 -12.74 -11.64 2.46
C GLN A 129 -11.70 -10.78 1.75
N MET A 130 -12.08 -10.36 0.54
CA MET A 130 -11.26 -9.39 -0.19
C MET A 130 -11.36 -8.01 0.47
N TRP A 131 -10.23 -7.36 0.61
CA TRP A 131 -10.18 -5.99 1.11
C TRP A 131 -9.10 -5.16 0.43
N THR A 132 -9.16 -3.86 0.63
CA THR A 132 -8.28 -2.90 -0.01
C THR A 132 -7.83 -1.85 0.99
N GLU A 133 -6.54 -1.58 1.01
CA GLU A 133 -5.93 -0.53 1.81
C GLU A 133 -5.23 0.48 0.91
N TYR A 134 -5.23 1.75 1.32
CA TYR A 134 -4.57 2.82 0.60
C TYR A 134 -3.51 3.48 1.46
N VAL A 135 -2.28 3.45 0.96
CA VAL A 135 -1.13 4.16 1.55
C VAL A 135 -0.92 5.46 0.78
N ALA A 136 -1.25 6.56 1.43
CA ALA A 136 -1.05 7.88 0.86
C ALA A 136 0.40 8.32 1.03
N LYS A 137 1.03 8.73 -0.07
CA LYS A 137 2.36 9.34 -0.06
C LYS A 137 3.40 8.47 0.67
N PRO A 138 3.70 7.28 0.13
CA PRO A 138 4.78 6.44 0.66
C PRO A 138 6.06 7.25 0.83
N ARG A 139 6.87 6.93 1.83
CA ARG A 139 8.01 7.76 2.22
C ARG A 139 9.32 7.16 1.75
N VAL A 140 10.27 8.02 1.46
CA VAL A 140 11.66 7.66 1.13
C VAL A 140 12.58 7.99 2.30
N ALA A 141 13.70 7.26 2.41
CA ALA A 141 14.77 7.66 3.31
C ALA A 141 15.48 8.89 2.73
N GLY A 142 15.50 9.96 3.49
CA GLY A 142 16.23 11.20 3.17
C GLY A 142 17.50 11.29 3.99
N MET A 143 18.60 11.69 3.37
CA MET A 143 19.85 11.93 4.08
C MET A 143 19.78 13.25 4.85
N LEU A 144 20.15 13.21 6.11
CA LEU A 144 20.25 14.40 6.98
C LEU A 144 21.72 14.61 7.37
N TYR A 145 22.21 15.82 7.12
CA TYR A 145 23.55 16.22 7.55
C TYR A 145 23.46 16.88 8.92
N LYS A 146 24.17 16.31 9.90
CA LYS A 146 24.31 16.93 11.22
C LYS A 146 25.60 17.75 11.30
N THR A 147 26.68 17.20 10.74
CA THR A 147 28.00 17.86 10.61
C THR A 147 28.63 17.38 9.30
N ALA A 148 29.76 17.97 8.91
CA ALA A 148 30.50 17.54 7.71
C ALA A 148 30.90 16.05 7.71
N THR A 149 31.01 15.45 8.91
CA THR A 149 31.43 14.05 9.11
C THR A 149 30.34 13.14 9.64
N THR A 150 29.17 13.69 10.03
CA THR A 150 28.07 12.91 10.62
C THR A 150 26.82 13.06 9.78
N THR A 151 26.39 11.96 9.18
CA THR A 151 25.14 11.86 8.40
C THR A 151 24.16 10.95 9.11
N GLY A 152 22.89 11.23 8.97
CA GLY A 152 21.79 10.38 9.42
C GLY A 152 20.74 10.28 8.34
N TYR A 153 19.80 9.36 8.51
CA TYR A 153 18.66 9.21 7.61
C TYR A 153 17.37 9.59 8.34
N GLY A 154 16.51 10.29 7.66
CA GLY A 154 15.17 10.62 8.12
C GLY A 154 14.12 10.24 7.10
N VAL A 155 12.88 10.19 7.53
CA VAL A 155 11.74 9.88 6.67
C VAL A 155 11.33 11.15 5.91
N ALA A 156 11.50 11.16 4.60
CA ALA A 156 11.16 12.29 3.73
C ALA A 156 9.81 12.07 3.05
N LYS A 157 9.07 13.18 2.85
CA LYS A 157 7.87 13.19 1.99
C LYS A 157 8.26 12.81 0.55
N PRO A 158 7.33 12.21 -0.23
CA PRO A 158 7.62 11.90 -1.63
C PRO A 158 8.06 13.15 -2.38
N GLN A 159 9.23 13.07 -2.96
CA GLN A 159 9.82 14.10 -3.81
C GLN A 159 9.84 13.61 -5.24
N PHE A 160 10.08 14.51 -6.20
CA PHE A 160 10.42 14.11 -7.55
C PHE A 160 11.84 13.55 -7.56
N ILE A 161 11.99 12.36 -8.11
CA ILE A 161 13.23 11.58 -8.21
C ILE A 161 13.55 11.42 -9.68
N SER A 162 14.82 11.43 -10.07
CA SER A 162 15.24 11.14 -11.45
C SER A 162 14.74 9.78 -11.89
N CYS A 163 14.22 9.69 -13.10
CA CYS A 163 13.80 8.43 -13.71
C CYS A 163 14.98 7.45 -13.94
N ASP A 164 16.21 7.87 -13.75
CA ASP A 164 17.39 7.00 -13.77
C ASP A 164 17.54 6.19 -12.47
N ASN A 165 16.87 6.61 -11.38
CA ASN A 165 16.90 5.98 -10.06
C ASN A 165 15.55 5.32 -9.72
N GLN A 166 15.15 4.33 -10.48
CA GLN A 166 13.82 3.69 -10.41
C GLN A 166 13.70 2.66 -9.28
N ASP A 167 14.79 2.29 -8.66
CA ASP A 167 14.94 1.32 -7.58
C ASP A 167 14.80 1.92 -6.19
N ILE A 168 14.68 3.25 -6.07
CA ILE A 168 14.54 3.91 -4.76
C ILE A 168 13.28 3.43 -4.04
N PRO A 169 13.43 2.83 -2.84
CA PRO A 169 12.31 2.27 -2.10
C PRO A 169 11.48 3.37 -1.42
N HIS A 170 10.16 3.23 -1.55
CA HIS A 170 9.17 4.04 -0.83
C HIS A 170 8.44 3.15 0.17
N TYR A 171 8.57 3.44 1.45
CA TYR A 171 8.01 2.64 2.54
C TYR A 171 6.60 3.08 2.91
N GLY A 172 5.82 2.18 3.51
CA GLY A 172 4.50 2.56 3.99
C GLY A 172 3.52 1.44 4.32
N TRP A 173 3.82 0.16 4.09
CA TRP A 173 2.87 -0.90 4.42
C TRP A 173 3.54 -2.13 4.98
N LYS A 174 3.03 -2.59 6.14
CA LYS A 174 3.46 -3.81 6.82
C LYS A 174 2.23 -4.63 7.24
N TYR A 175 2.41 -5.96 7.33
CA TYR A 175 1.35 -6.85 7.78
C TYR A 175 1.88 -8.00 8.64
N TYR A 176 0.98 -8.54 9.45
CA TYR A 176 1.18 -9.73 10.25
C TYR A 176 -0.04 -10.64 10.14
N LEU A 177 0.18 -11.93 9.86
CA LEU A 177 -0.84 -12.96 9.85
C LEU A 177 -0.79 -13.71 11.17
N ASP A 178 -1.96 -13.92 11.77
CA ASP A 178 -2.12 -14.67 12.99
C ASP A 178 -3.15 -15.79 12.79
N ASN A 179 -2.80 -16.99 13.27
CA ASN A 179 -3.63 -18.19 13.19
C ASN A 179 -4.17 -18.50 11.77
N ALA A 180 -3.34 -18.30 10.76
CA ALA A 180 -3.68 -18.46 9.33
C ALA A 180 -2.95 -19.67 8.72
N GLN A 181 -3.03 -20.84 9.34
CA GLN A 181 -2.35 -22.07 8.89
C GLN A 181 -2.77 -22.45 7.46
N ASN A 182 -1.77 -22.61 6.59
CA ASN A 182 -1.97 -22.94 5.17
C ASN A 182 -2.91 -21.99 4.41
N ASN A 183 -3.20 -20.82 4.94
CA ASN A 183 -3.99 -19.82 4.24
C ASN A 183 -3.09 -18.95 3.37
N THR A 184 -3.52 -18.73 2.13
CA THR A 184 -2.80 -17.93 1.14
C THR A 184 -3.64 -16.74 0.72
N ILE A 185 -3.05 -15.56 0.73
CA ILE A 185 -3.67 -14.31 0.33
C ILE A 185 -2.83 -13.69 -0.79
N ARG A 186 -3.39 -13.54 -1.97
CA ARG A 186 -2.72 -12.83 -3.08
C ARG A 186 -2.69 -11.35 -2.84
N VAL A 187 -1.51 -10.77 -2.98
CA VAL A 187 -1.28 -9.35 -2.77
C VAL A 187 -1.06 -8.65 -4.10
N PHE A 188 -1.95 -7.73 -4.43
CA PHE A 188 -1.82 -6.86 -5.58
C PHE A 188 -1.56 -5.43 -5.11
N ILE A 189 -0.64 -4.76 -5.78
CA ILE A 189 -0.35 -3.35 -5.53
C ILE A 189 -0.66 -2.55 -6.78
N ARG A 190 -1.41 -1.45 -6.61
CA ARG A 190 -1.60 -0.43 -7.62
C ARG A 190 -0.81 0.80 -7.21
N LEU A 191 0.20 1.15 -8.00
CA LEU A 191 0.95 2.39 -7.82
C LEU A 191 0.27 3.54 -8.54
N TYR A 192 0.29 4.72 -7.91
CA TYR A 192 -0.10 6.00 -8.48
C TYR A 192 1.14 6.85 -8.64
N VAL A 193 1.58 7.01 -9.88
CA VAL A 193 2.84 7.67 -10.23
C VAL A 193 2.55 8.95 -11.01
N GLU A 194 3.26 10.00 -10.67
CA GLU A 194 3.28 11.27 -11.39
C GLU A 194 4.65 11.44 -12.01
N TYR A 195 4.67 11.65 -13.33
CA TYR A 195 5.85 12.01 -14.09
C TYR A 195 5.88 13.49 -14.39
N LYS A 196 7.06 14.05 -14.52
CA LYS A 196 7.30 15.47 -14.75
C LYS A 196 8.49 15.66 -15.70
N ASP A 197 8.47 16.79 -16.42
CA ASP A 197 9.52 17.22 -17.34
C ASP A 197 9.75 16.17 -18.45
N PRO A 198 8.92 16.17 -19.53
CA PRO A 198 9.11 15.28 -20.67
C PRO A 198 10.45 15.58 -21.35
N ARG A 199 11.13 14.51 -21.79
CA ARG A 199 12.40 14.57 -22.55
C ARG A 199 12.17 14.93 -23.99
#